data_6c5a93987b1b6ba9031d698d4152118c
#
_entry.id   6c5a93987b1b6ba9031d698d4152118c
#
_cell.length_a   1.000
_cell.length_b   1.000
_cell.length_c   1.000
_cell.angle_alpha   90.00
_cell.angle_beta   90.00
_cell.angle_gamma   90.00
#
_symmetry.space_group_name_H-M   'P 1'
#
loop_
_entity.id
_entity.type
_entity.pdbx_description
1 polymer ?
#
loop_
_entity_poly.entity_id
_entity_poly.type
_entity_poly.pdbx_seq_one_letter_code
_entity_poly.pdbx_strand_id
1 'polypeptide(L)'
;VSCRNQEEKLLQDLMTNYNRHLRPALSGDQVIDVTLKLTLTNLISLNEREETLTTNVWIEMQWSDYRLRWDPEKYDDIQTLRVPSTMVWLPDVVLENNIDGTFEITLYTNVVVYADGSIYWLPPKTPAFYRSVCVIHVTYFPFDWQNCTMVFQSQTYSANEINLLLTVEEGQTVEWIFIDPEAFTENGEWAIKHRPARKIINSEQFTPDDIQYQQVIFYLIIQRKPLFYIINIIVPCVLISAMAVLVYFLPAKAGGQKCTVSINVLLAQTVFLFLIAQKVPETSQAVPLIGKYLTFLMVVTVVIVVNAVIVLNVSLRTPNTHSMSQRVRQVCLHLLPRYLGMHMPEEMPGPPQGARRRSSLGLMVKADEYMLWKARTELLFERQKERDGLMKTVLDKIGDGGTQDFCQSLAEAGPEIRACVDACNYIANATREQNDFSSESEEWILVGQVIDRVCFFIMASVFVCGTVGIFLMAHFNQAPALPFPGDPKPYVPQ
;
A
#
# COMPACT_ATOMS: atom_id res chain seq x y z
N VAL A 1 63.33 -34.05 -34.63
CA VAL A 1 63.40 -32.92 -33.69
C VAL A 1 61.94 -32.53 -33.43
N SER A 2 61.39 -32.97 -32.31
CA SER A 2 60.05 -32.55 -31.87
C SER A 2 60.12 -31.10 -31.45
N CYS A 3 59.53 -30.19 -32.22
CA CYS A 3 59.29 -28.84 -31.74
C CYS A 3 58.25 -28.95 -30.62
N ARG A 4 58.77 -29.09 -29.39
CA ARG A 4 57.96 -29.02 -28.17
C ARG A 4 57.46 -27.59 -28.06
N ASN A 5 56.14 -27.40 -27.92
CA ASN A 5 55.59 -26.08 -27.69
C ASN A 5 56.27 -25.47 -26.44
N GLN A 6 56.80 -24.24 -26.53
CA GLN A 6 57.52 -23.60 -25.42
C GLN A 6 56.56 -23.35 -24.24
N GLU A 7 55.26 -23.14 -24.48
CA GLU A 7 54.27 -23.06 -23.41
C GLU A 7 54.16 -24.40 -22.63
N GLU A 8 54.20 -25.54 -23.33
CA GLU A 8 54.14 -26.85 -22.69
C GLU A 8 55.38 -27.10 -21.80
N LYS A 9 56.57 -26.70 -22.32
CA LYS A 9 57.81 -26.78 -21.55
C LYS A 9 57.78 -25.86 -20.34
N LEU A 10 57.37 -24.62 -20.49
CA LEU A 10 57.24 -23.65 -19.40
C LEU A 10 56.29 -24.18 -18.31
N LEU A 11 55.09 -24.65 -18.71
CA LEU A 11 54.14 -25.21 -17.77
C LEU A 11 54.72 -26.39 -17.01
N GLN A 12 55.43 -27.31 -17.68
CA GLN A 12 56.06 -28.48 -17.08
C GLN A 12 57.16 -28.08 -16.08
N ASP A 13 58.00 -27.10 -16.47
CA ASP A 13 59.09 -26.61 -15.60
C ASP A 13 58.54 -25.93 -14.33
N LEU A 14 57.50 -25.10 -14.48
CA LEU A 14 56.85 -24.44 -13.34
C LEU A 14 56.17 -25.41 -12.38
N MET A 15 55.51 -26.48 -12.90
CA MET A 15 54.75 -27.42 -12.08
C MET A 15 55.58 -28.52 -11.45
N THR A 16 56.84 -28.75 -11.84
CA THR A 16 57.68 -29.87 -11.40
C THR A 16 57.85 -29.91 -9.88
N ASN A 17 57.98 -28.77 -9.21
CA ASN A 17 58.15 -28.65 -7.77
C ASN A 17 57.06 -27.81 -7.07
N TYR A 18 55.93 -27.56 -7.77
CA TYR A 18 54.89 -26.72 -7.24
C TYR A 18 53.92 -27.49 -6.33
N ASN A 19 53.73 -26.98 -5.12
CA ASN A 19 52.76 -27.55 -4.19
C ASN A 19 51.58 -26.58 -4.04
N ARG A 20 50.43 -26.94 -4.64
CA ARG A 20 49.21 -26.15 -4.63
C ARG A 20 48.53 -26.07 -3.26
N HIS A 21 48.85 -26.95 -2.32
CA HIS A 21 48.24 -27.02 -1.00
C HIS A 21 48.87 -26.06 0.01
N LEU A 22 50.02 -25.46 -0.34
CA LEU A 22 50.73 -24.52 0.50
C LEU A 22 50.57 -23.10 -0.04
N ARG A 23 50.25 -22.15 0.84
CA ARG A 23 50.21 -20.73 0.46
C ARG A 23 51.60 -20.27 -0.02
N PRO A 24 51.68 -19.30 -0.95
CA PRO A 24 52.93 -18.84 -1.54
C PRO A 24 53.71 -17.90 -0.61
N ALA A 25 54.05 -18.37 0.59
CA ALA A 25 54.80 -17.62 1.61
C ALA A 25 56.22 -18.20 1.76
N LEU A 26 57.23 -17.31 1.82
CA LEU A 26 58.63 -17.69 2.05
C LEU A 26 58.90 -18.03 3.51
N SER A 27 58.14 -17.46 4.44
CA SER A 27 58.24 -17.73 5.88
C SER A 27 56.83 -17.84 6.48
N GLY A 28 56.74 -18.45 7.67
CA GLY A 28 55.45 -18.58 8.39
C GLY A 28 54.74 -17.24 8.66
N ASP A 29 55.52 -16.20 8.90
CA ASP A 29 55.01 -14.86 9.26
C ASP A 29 54.69 -13.98 8.04
N GLN A 30 54.95 -14.46 6.82
CA GLN A 30 54.67 -13.70 5.63
C GLN A 30 53.16 -13.71 5.32
N VAL A 31 52.57 -12.52 5.22
CA VAL A 31 51.16 -12.32 4.81
C VAL A 31 51.12 -12.22 3.29
N ILE A 32 50.12 -12.87 2.69
CA ILE A 32 49.89 -12.82 1.24
C ILE A 32 48.79 -11.79 0.97
N ASP A 33 49.13 -10.79 0.17
CA ASP A 33 48.18 -9.80 -0.31
C ASP A 33 47.29 -10.39 -1.42
N VAL A 34 45.97 -10.33 -1.22
CA VAL A 34 44.98 -10.76 -2.19
C VAL A 34 44.05 -9.57 -2.48
N THR A 35 44.12 -9.06 -3.68
CA THR A 35 43.32 -7.94 -4.13
C THR A 35 42.00 -8.44 -4.70
N LEU A 36 40.89 -7.80 -4.28
CA LEU A 36 39.53 -8.11 -4.71
C LEU A 36 38.94 -6.94 -5.48
N LYS A 37 38.31 -7.25 -6.61
CA LYS A 37 37.46 -6.31 -7.36
C LYS A 37 36.13 -6.98 -7.62
N LEU A 38 35.03 -6.28 -7.31
CA LEU A 38 33.69 -6.76 -7.56
C LEU A 38 33.04 -5.92 -8.67
N THR A 39 32.62 -6.59 -9.74
CA THR A 39 31.90 -5.98 -10.86
C THR A 39 30.47 -6.47 -10.88
N LEU A 40 29.51 -5.56 -10.74
CA LEU A 40 28.08 -5.85 -10.83
C LEU A 40 27.64 -5.80 -12.28
N THR A 41 27.14 -6.91 -12.81
CA THR A 41 26.56 -7.00 -14.14
C THR A 41 25.04 -6.90 -14.13
N ASN A 42 24.38 -7.43 -13.10
CA ASN A 42 22.93 -7.37 -12.98
C ASN A 42 22.46 -7.48 -11.54
N LEU A 43 21.50 -6.64 -11.17
CA LEU A 43 20.68 -6.81 -9.99
C LEU A 43 19.43 -7.59 -10.42
N ILE A 44 19.36 -8.89 -10.09
CA ILE A 44 18.29 -9.77 -10.58
C ILE A 44 17.00 -9.50 -9.81
N SER A 45 17.04 -9.67 -8.48
CA SER A 45 15.87 -9.47 -7.62
C SER A 45 16.26 -9.29 -6.16
N LEU A 46 15.40 -8.62 -5.42
CA LEU A 46 15.38 -8.67 -3.97
C LEU A 46 14.07 -9.33 -3.55
N ASN A 47 14.17 -10.51 -2.91
CA ASN A 47 13.02 -11.18 -2.33
C ASN A 47 12.87 -10.74 -0.87
N GLU A 48 11.93 -9.85 -0.63
CA GLU A 48 11.73 -9.25 0.69
C GLU A 48 11.26 -10.29 1.71
N ARG A 49 10.44 -11.24 1.28
CA ARG A 49 9.90 -12.27 2.18
C ARG A 49 10.97 -13.24 2.66
N GLU A 50 11.92 -13.58 1.80
CA GLU A 50 13.04 -14.48 2.12
C GLU A 50 14.30 -13.72 2.54
N GLU A 51 14.24 -12.39 2.58
CA GLU A 51 15.37 -11.51 2.91
C GLU A 51 16.61 -11.81 2.04
N THR A 52 16.39 -12.10 0.75
CA THR A 52 17.42 -12.58 -0.17
C THR A 52 17.65 -11.61 -1.31
N LEU A 53 18.87 -11.10 -1.40
CA LEU A 53 19.36 -10.37 -2.57
C LEU A 53 19.98 -11.34 -3.58
N THR A 54 19.50 -11.30 -4.81
CA THR A 54 20.07 -12.08 -5.93
C THR A 54 20.73 -11.14 -6.92
N THR A 55 22.05 -11.30 -7.08
CA THR A 55 22.87 -10.47 -7.98
C THR A 55 23.72 -11.32 -8.90
N ASN A 56 23.97 -10.82 -10.09
CA ASN A 56 25.00 -11.34 -10.97
C ASN A 56 26.23 -10.42 -10.88
N VAL A 57 27.30 -10.96 -10.30
CA VAL A 57 28.56 -10.22 -10.10
C VAL A 57 29.75 -11.06 -10.54
N TRP A 58 30.74 -10.39 -11.03
CA TRP A 58 32.07 -10.97 -11.27
C TRP A 58 33.00 -10.55 -10.13
N ILE A 59 33.65 -11.53 -9.53
CA ILE A 59 34.69 -11.28 -8.55
C ILE A 59 36.04 -11.55 -9.20
N GLU A 60 36.88 -10.54 -9.23
CA GLU A 60 38.24 -10.63 -9.73
C GLU A 60 39.22 -10.72 -8.53
N MET A 61 40.11 -11.68 -8.57
CA MET A 61 41.10 -11.88 -7.53
C MET A 61 42.49 -11.81 -8.13
N GLN A 62 43.38 -11.09 -7.47
CA GLN A 62 44.76 -10.97 -7.89
C GLN A 62 45.68 -11.16 -6.67
N TRP A 63 46.72 -11.98 -6.83
CA TRP A 63 47.76 -12.20 -5.82
C TRP A 63 49.09 -12.47 -6.51
N SER A 64 50.20 -12.58 -5.74
CA SER A 64 51.54 -12.93 -6.26
C SER A 64 51.98 -14.25 -5.72
N ASP A 65 52.51 -15.11 -6.59
CA ASP A 65 53.15 -16.37 -6.22
C ASP A 65 54.57 -16.40 -6.76
N TYR A 66 55.55 -16.29 -5.87
CA TYR A 66 56.96 -16.28 -6.20
C TYR A 66 57.45 -17.59 -6.87
N ARG A 67 56.70 -18.67 -6.73
CA ARG A 67 57.04 -20.00 -7.27
C ARG A 67 56.67 -20.10 -8.76
N LEU A 68 55.87 -19.20 -9.27
CA LEU A 68 55.38 -19.15 -10.66
C LEU A 68 56.01 -18.00 -11.46
N ARG A 69 57.23 -17.63 -11.13
CA ARG A 69 58.05 -16.64 -11.85
C ARG A 69 58.89 -17.29 -12.88
N TRP A 70 59.05 -16.70 -14.04
CA TRP A 70 59.94 -17.10 -15.10
C TRP A 70 60.59 -15.92 -15.82
N ASP A 71 61.63 -16.19 -16.57
CA ASP A 71 62.33 -15.26 -17.42
C ASP A 71 61.77 -15.41 -18.84
N PRO A 72 61.10 -14.41 -19.42
CA PRO A 72 60.49 -14.52 -20.75
C PRO A 72 61.52 -14.86 -21.85
N GLU A 73 62.73 -14.32 -21.78
CA GLU A 73 63.77 -14.57 -22.78
C GLU A 73 64.11 -16.05 -22.95
N LYS A 74 63.88 -16.89 -21.92
CA LYS A 74 64.11 -18.32 -21.99
C LYS A 74 63.01 -19.13 -22.64
N TYR A 75 61.85 -18.53 -22.84
CA TYR A 75 60.64 -19.18 -23.33
C TYR A 75 59.94 -18.39 -24.45
N ASP A 76 60.70 -18.00 -25.48
CA ASP A 76 60.20 -17.29 -26.66
C ASP A 76 59.37 -16.03 -26.33
N ASP A 77 59.80 -15.20 -25.39
CA ASP A 77 59.16 -13.98 -24.89
C ASP A 77 57.71 -14.17 -24.39
N ILE A 78 57.33 -15.35 -23.89
CA ILE A 78 56.02 -15.60 -23.28
C ILE A 78 55.92 -14.76 -22.01
N GLN A 79 54.97 -13.74 -22.04
CA GLN A 79 54.70 -12.85 -20.93
C GLN A 79 53.57 -13.37 -20.01
N THR A 80 52.66 -14.16 -20.56
CA THR A 80 51.49 -14.68 -19.83
C THR A 80 51.25 -16.14 -20.14
N LEU A 81 50.87 -16.91 -19.12
CA LEU A 81 50.51 -18.33 -19.24
C LEU A 81 49.11 -18.57 -18.64
N ARG A 82 48.26 -19.30 -19.35
CA ARG A 82 46.96 -19.74 -18.82
C ARG A 82 47.07 -21.13 -18.22
N VAL A 83 46.84 -21.21 -16.92
CA VAL A 83 46.99 -22.46 -16.15
C VAL A 83 45.65 -22.85 -15.53
N PRO A 84 45.22 -24.12 -15.58
CA PRO A 84 44.04 -24.57 -14.85
C PRO A 84 44.08 -24.17 -13.38
N SER A 85 43.05 -23.52 -12.86
CA SER A 85 43.04 -23.08 -11.45
C SER A 85 43.18 -24.23 -10.45
N THR A 86 42.82 -25.43 -10.88
CA THR A 86 43.01 -26.64 -10.06
C THR A 86 44.51 -27.05 -9.84
N MET A 87 45.41 -26.48 -10.61
CA MET A 87 46.84 -26.76 -10.53
C MET A 87 47.61 -25.77 -9.66
N VAL A 88 47.02 -24.65 -9.31
CA VAL A 88 47.66 -23.59 -8.52
C VAL A 88 46.97 -23.41 -7.18
N TRP A 89 47.66 -22.76 -6.24
CA TRP A 89 47.10 -22.37 -4.97
C TRP A 89 46.04 -21.27 -5.19
N LEU A 90 44.90 -21.33 -4.50
CA LEU A 90 43.81 -20.37 -4.54
C LEU A 90 43.52 -19.81 -3.15
N PRO A 91 43.20 -18.51 -3.01
CA PRO A 91 42.92 -17.88 -1.72
C PRO A 91 41.48 -18.10 -1.26
N ASP A 92 40.94 -19.26 -1.23
CA ASP A 92 39.63 -19.72 -0.76
C ASP A 92 38.63 -18.63 -0.28
N VAL A 93 38.57 -17.52 -1.00
CA VAL A 93 37.67 -16.40 -0.70
C VAL A 93 36.24 -16.74 -1.14
N VAL A 94 35.32 -16.66 -0.18
CA VAL A 94 33.90 -17.02 -0.37
C VAL A 94 32.99 -15.90 0.07
N LEU A 95 31.72 -15.93 -0.42
CA LEU A 95 30.67 -15.10 0.09
C LEU A 95 30.16 -15.68 1.42
N GLU A 96 30.50 -15.03 2.55
CA GLU A 96 30.17 -15.52 3.89
C GLU A 96 28.68 -15.51 4.17
N ASN A 97 28.00 -14.39 3.84
CA ASN A 97 26.57 -14.22 4.06
C ASN A 97 25.70 -14.82 2.95
N ASN A 98 26.13 -15.94 2.41
CA ASN A 98 25.41 -16.71 1.41
C ASN A 98 24.22 -17.45 2.04
N ILE A 99 23.06 -17.42 1.37
CA ILE A 99 21.82 -18.04 1.87
C ILE A 99 21.62 -19.46 1.33
N ASP A 100 22.20 -19.78 0.16
CA ASP A 100 22.01 -21.09 -0.49
C ASP A 100 22.99 -22.16 0.01
N GLY A 101 23.92 -21.78 0.88
CA GLY A 101 24.92 -22.71 1.48
C GLY A 101 25.95 -23.24 0.48
N THR A 102 25.93 -22.78 -0.75
CA THR A 102 26.87 -23.22 -1.78
C THR A 102 28.07 -22.29 -1.84
N PHE A 103 29.14 -22.68 -1.21
CA PHE A 103 30.44 -21.98 -1.24
C PHE A 103 31.32 -22.43 -2.42
N GLU A 104 30.99 -23.55 -3.05
CA GLU A 104 31.81 -24.13 -4.10
C GLU A 104 31.78 -23.29 -5.40
N ILE A 105 32.97 -23.13 -5.97
CA ILE A 105 33.16 -22.64 -7.33
C ILE A 105 32.93 -23.83 -8.25
N THR A 106 31.81 -23.82 -8.94
CA THR A 106 31.37 -24.96 -9.77
C THR A 106 32.19 -25.12 -11.05
N LEU A 107 32.77 -24.03 -11.56
CA LEU A 107 33.57 -24.03 -12.76
C LEU A 107 34.94 -23.46 -12.48
N TYR A 108 35.96 -24.32 -12.55
CA TYR A 108 37.36 -23.95 -12.38
C TYR A 108 37.91 -23.42 -13.72
N THR A 109 37.77 -22.12 -13.96
CA THR A 109 38.39 -21.45 -15.10
C THR A 109 39.92 -21.38 -14.93
N ASN A 110 40.61 -21.18 -16.04
CA ASN A 110 42.05 -20.96 -16.00
C ASN A 110 42.39 -19.66 -15.26
N VAL A 111 43.47 -19.64 -14.54
CA VAL A 111 44.14 -18.45 -14.03
C VAL A 111 45.08 -17.91 -15.12
N VAL A 112 45.28 -16.61 -15.15
CA VAL A 112 46.32 -15.97 -15.97
C VAL A 112 47.47 -15.68 -15.07
N VAL A 113 48.60 -16.33 -15.35
CA VAL A 113 49.88 -16.14 -14.65
C VAL A 113 50.77 -15.25 -15.50
N TYR A 114 51.30 -14.19 -14.91
CA TYR A 114 52.26 -13.28 -15.57
C TYR A 114 53.73 -13.70 -15.21
N ALA A 115 54.67 -13.33 -16.05
CA ALA A 115 56.06 -13.68 -15.87
C ALA A 115 56.70 -13.19 -14.55
N ASP A 116 56.14 -12.11 -13.99
CA ASP A 116 56.51 -11.56 -12.67
C ASP A 116 55.98 -12.37 -11.48
N GLY A 117 55.17 -13.41 -11.74
CA GLY A 117 54.52 -14.23 -10.73
C GLY A 117 53.17 -13.65 -10.23
N SER A 118 52.69 -12.59 -10.84
CA SER A 118 51.31 -12.10 -10.55
C SER A 118 50.29 -13.04 -11.17
N ILE A 119 49.26 -13.37 -10.40
CA ILE A 119 48.18 -14.26 -10.82
C ILE A 119 46.88 -13.48 -10.81
N TYR A 120 46.17 -13.57 -11.90
CA TYR A 120 44.83 -13.00 -12.07
C TYR A 120 43.82 -14.12 -12.27
N TRP A 121 42.76 -14.11 -11.50
CA TRP A 121 41.69 -15.10 -11.56
C TRP A 121 40.31 -14.50 -11.52
N LEU A 122 39.47 -14.94 -12.45
CA LEU A 122 38.05 -14.56 -12.54
C LEU A 122 37.20 -15.82 -12.49
N PRO A 123 36.88 -16.33 -11.27
CA PRO A 123 36.05 -17.51 -11.12
C PRO A 123 34.58 -17.20 -11.49
N PRO A 124 33.98 -17.89 -12.46
CA PRO A 124 32.55 -17.82 -12.67
C PRO A 124 31.85 -18.68 -11.61
N LYS A 125 30.77 -18.16 -11.02
CA LYS A 125 29.85 -18.96 -10.20
C LYS A 125 28.78 -19.57 -11.11
N THR A 126 28.42 -20.83 -10.89
CA THR A 126 27.34 -21.49 -11.59
C THR A 126 26.34 -22.05 -10.57
N PRO A 127 25.06 -21.63 -10.63
CA PRO A 127 24.46 -20.65 -11.54
C PRO A 127 25.07 -19.25 -11.38
N ALA A 128 25.06 -18.47 -12.45
CA ALA A 128 25.78 -17.19 -12.60
C ALA A 128 25.31 -16.06 -11.65
N PHE A 129 24.80 -16.38 -10.47
CA PHE A 129 24.31 -15.41 -9.50
C PHE A 129 24.66 -15.76 -8.05
N TYR A 130 24.87 -14.73 -7.27
CA TYR A 130 25.08 -14.81 -5.83
C TYR A 130 23.77 -14.49 -5.10
N ARG A 131 23.47 -15.27 -4.06
CA ARG A 131 22.37 -15.05 -3.15
C ARG A 131 22.90 -14.68 -1.79
N SER A 132 22.80 -13.42 -1.43
CA SER A 132 23.23 -12.92 -0.13
C SER A 132 22.03 -12.58 0.76
N VAL A 133 22.22 -12.73 2.07
CA VAL A 133 21.25 -12.27 3.06
C VAL A 133 21.18 -10.74 3.01
N CYS A 134 19.96 -10.19 2.96
CA CYS A 134 19.74 -8.77 3.06
C CYS A 134 18.59 -8.52 4.05
N VAL A 135 18.91 -7.96 5.20
CA VAL A 135 17.91 -7.58 6.21
C VAL A 135 17.05 -6.46 5.67
N ILE A 136 15.74 -6.68 5.60
CA ILE A 136 14.79 -5.78 4.97
C ILE A 136 14.15 -4.82 5.97
N HIS A 137 14.22 -3.52 5.70
CA HIS A 137 13.56 -2.48 6.47
C HIS A 137 12.21 -2.11 5.83
N VAL A 138 11.12 -2.71 6.35
CA VAL A 138 9.76 -2.60 5.76
C VAL A 138 8.99 -1.37 6.17
N THR A 139 9.49 -0.55 7.10
CA THR A 139 8.75 0.55 7.75
C THR A 139 8.06 1.49 6.75
N TYR A 140 8.72 1.81 5.65
CA TYR A 140 8.24 2.76 4.64
C TYR A 140 7.80 2.11 3.33
N PHE A 141 7.69 0.76 3.30
CA PHE A 141 7.22 0.06 2.10
C PHE A 141 5.90 0.66 1.58
N PRO A 142 5.76 0.95 0.26
CA PRO A 142 6.67 0.70 -0.86
C PRO A 142 7.60 1.88 -1.24
N PHE A 143 7.79 2.86 -0.38
CA PHE A 143 8.68 4.02 -0.58
C PHE A 143 9.99 3.84 0.19
N ASP A 144 10.50 2.61 0.19
CA ASP A 144 11.63 2.16 0.97
C ASP A 144 12.93 2.19 0.16
N TRP A 145 14.03 2.24 0.89
CA TRP A 145 15.35 1.93 0.39
C TRP A 145 15.98 0.87 1.29
N GLN A 146 16.85 0.05 0.71
CA GLN A 146 17.48 -1.08 1.39
C GLN A 146 18.98 -0.98 1.31
N ASN A 147 19.67 -1.43 2.37
CA ASN A 147 21.11 -1.53 2.42
C ASN A 147 21.48 -3.01 2.49
N CYS A 148 21.75 -3.59 1.33
CA CYS A 148 22.19 -4.98 1.22
C CYS A 148 23.71 -5.07 1.21
N THR A 149 24.25 -6.11 1.78
CA THR A 149 25.69 -6.33 1.86
C THR A 149 26.07 -7.65 1.23
N MET A 150 27.24 -7.67 0.61
CA MET A 150 27.94 -8.89 0.18
C MET A 150 29.26 -8.96 0.92
N VAL A 151 29.42 -9.95 1.81
CA VAL A 151 30.58 -10.09 2.68
C VAL A 151 31.48 -11.17 2.12
N PHE A 152 32.68 -10.80 1.69
CA PHE A 152 33.71 -11.73 1.22
C PHE A 152 34.81 -11.87 2.25
N GLN A 153 35.13 -13.11 2.59
CA GLN A 153 36.26 -13.46 3.47
C GLN A 153 36.91 -14.77 3.03
N SER A 154 38.13 -15.00 3.48
CA SER A 154 38.76 -16.35 3.37
C SER A 154 38.09 -17.30 4.35
N GLN A 155 37.78 -18.51 3.91
CA GLN A 155 37.14 -19.52 4.75
C GLN A 155 38.10 -20.13 5.76
N THR A 156 39.39 -20.27 5.41
CA THR A 156 40.38 -20.99 6.24
C THR A 156 41.50 -20.10 6.74
N TYR A 157 41.91 -19.08 5.99
CA TYR A 157 43.09 -18.28 6.33
C TYR A 157 42.74 -17.06 7.19
N SER A 158 43.51 -16.87 8.25
CA SER A 158 43.39 -15.75 9.17
C SER A 158 44.00 -14.46 8.59
N ALA A 159 43.74 -13.34 9.29
CA ALA A 159 44.32 -12.04 8.97
C ALA A 159 45.86 -11.99 9.01
N ASN A 160 46.46 -12.89 9.73
CA ASN A 160 47.93 -13.04 9.83
C ASN A 160 48.53 -13.83 8.65
N GLU A 161 47.69 -14.45 7.83
CA GLU A 161 48.13 -15.32 6.73
C GLU A 161 47.76 -14.71 5.37
N ILE A 162 46.56 -14.11 5.25
CA ILE A 162 46.09 -13.45 4.04
C ILE A 162 45.57 -12.04 4.40
N ASN A 163 46.00 -11.09 3.60
CA ASN A 163 45.56 -9.71 3.67
C ASN A 163 44.68 -9.39 2.48
N LEU A 164 43.36 -9.23 2.71
CA LEU A 164 42.42 -8.87 1.68
C LEU A 164 42.50 -7.36 1.41
N LEU A 165 42.70 -6.97 0.16
CA LEU A 165 42.81 -5.60 -0.29
C LEU A 165 41.77 -5.29 -1.34
N LEU A 166 41.32 -4.03 -1.37
CA LEU A 166 40.54 -3.51 -2.49
C LEU A 166 41.47 -3.12 -3.64
N THR A 167 41.01 -3.26 -4.87
CA THR A 167 41.79 -2.93 -6.07
C THR A 167 42.19 -1.46 -6.08
N VAL A 168 43.37 -1.19 -6.62
CA VAL A 168 43.90 0.16 -6.86
C VAL A 168 43.86 0.43 -8.35
N GLU A 169 43.12 1.45 -8.78
CA GLU A 169 43.09 1.94 -10.16
C GLU A 169 43.61 3.39 -10.19
N GLU A 170 44.50 3.70 -11.13
CA GLU A 170 45.10 5.03 -11.28
C GLU A 170 45.73 5.62 -10.01
N GLY A 171 46.25 4.75 -9.11
CA GLY A 171 46.87 5.15 -7.85
C GLY A 171 45.87 5.45 -6.72
N GLN A 172 44.58 5.21 -6.91
CA GLN A 172 43.55 5.32 -5.86
C GLN A 172 42.93 3.97 -5.56
N THR A 173 42.69 3.70 -4.28
CA THR A 173 41.95 2.50 -3.86
C THR A 173 40.51 2.61 -4.29
N VAL A 174 40.03 1.61 -5.03
CA VAL A 174 38.63 1.55 -5.49
C VAL A 174 37.75 1.04 -4.33
N GLU A 175 37.15 1.96 -3.60
CA GLU A 175 36.28 1.65 -2.44
C GLU A 175 34.80 1.56 -2.86
N TRP A 176 34.51 0.95 -4.01
CA TRP A 176 33.15 0.77 -4.51
C TRP A 176 33.02 -0.46 -5.40
N ILE A 177 31.74 -0.90 -5.61
CA ILE A 177 31.41 -1.93 -6.58
C ILE A 177 31.53 -1.33 -7.99
N PHE A 178 32.31 -1.98 -8.85
CA PHE A 178 32.43 -1.56 -10.25
C PHE A 178 31.14 -1.92 -11.01
N ILE A 179 30.68 -1.03 -11.89
CA ILE A 179 29.56 -1.30 -12.79
C ILE A 179 30.08 -1.08 -14.21
N ASP A 180 30.06 -2.15 -15.00
CA ASP A 180 30.42 -2.08 -16.40
C ASP A 180 29.22 -1.51 -17.21
N PRO A 181 29.34 -0.32 -17.83
CA PRO A 181 28.25 0.28 -18.58
C PRO A 181 27.74 -0.56 -19.75
N GLU A 182 28.61 -1.41 -20.33
CA GLU A 182 28.24 -2.24 -21.48
C GLU A 182 27.51 -3.53 -21.05
N ALA A 183 27.85 -4.08 -19.90
CA ALA A 183 27.29 -5.34 -19.41
C ALA A 183 26.11 -5.13 -18.46
N PHE A 184 25.96 -3.95 -17.84
CA PHE A 184 24.96 -3.72 -16.80
C PHE A 184 23.56 -3.50 -17.39
N THR A 185 22.60 -4.27 -16.88
CA THR A 185 21.18 -4.10 -17.17
C THR A 185 20.45 -3.57 -15.93
N GLU A 186 19.77 -2.43 -16.09
CA GLU A 186 18.99 -1.84 -15.00
C GLU A 186 17.82 -2.71 -14.55
N ASN A 187 17.61 -2.76 -13.24
CA ASN A 187 16.46 -3.43 -12.66
C ASN A 187 15.19 -2.57 -12.78
N GLY A 188 14.06 -3.18 -13.16
CA GLY A 188 12.78 -2.50 -13.32
C GLY A 188 12.17 -2.04 -11.99
N GLU A 189 12.47 -2.72 -10.88
CA GLU A 189 11.90 -2.45 -9.54
C GLU A 189 12.83 -1.61 -8.67
N TRP A 190 14.16 -1.75 -8.81
CA TRP A 190 15.15 -1.15 -7.95
C TRP A 190 16.10 -0.22 -8.69
N ALA A 191 16.39 0.92 -8.09
CA ALA A 191 17.41 1.87 -8.54
C ALA A 191 18.60 1.85 -7.59
N ILE A 192 19.82 1.70 -8.11
CA ILE A 192 21.05 1.75 -7.30
C ILE A 192 21.33 3.20 -6.94
N LYS A 193 21.51 3.50 -5.65
CA LYS A 193 21.85 4.83 -5.15
C LYS A 193 23.31 4.94 -4.79
N HIS A 194 23.81 3.97 -4.02
CA HIS A 194 25.20 3.94 -3.56
C HIS A 194 25.72 2.51 -3.60
N ARG A 195 27.04 2.38 -3.71
CA ARG A 195 27.71 1.09 -3.91
C ARG A 195 29.11 1.02 -3.26
N PRO A 196 29.30 1.55 -2.04
CA PRO A 196 30.61 1.59 -1.42
C PRO A 196 31.09 0.18 -1.05
N ALA A 197 32.44 0.06 -0.94
CA ALA A 197 33.10 -1.12 -0.44
C ALA A 197 34.01 -0.76 0.74
N ARG A 198 34.11 -1.64 1.70
CA ARG A 198 34.99 -1.44 2.85
C ARG A 198 35.67 -2.72 3.25
N LYS A 199 36.91 -2.58 3.67
CA LYS A 199 37.67 -3.62 4.38
C LYS A 199 37.41 -3.46 5.86
N ILE A 200 37.04 -4.55 6.53
CA ILE A 200 36.86 -4.63 7.97
C ILE A 200 37.73 -5.76 8.51
N ILE A 201 38.43 -5.50 9.61
CA ILE A 201 39.07 -6.53 10.38
C ILE A 201 38.11 -6.84 11.52
N ASN A 202 37.67 -8.08 11.63
CA ASN A 202 36.83 -8.51 12.72
C ASN A 202 37.62 -8.38 14.04
N SER A 203 37.29 -7.33 14.80
CA SER A 203 37.99 -6.97 16.02
C SER A 203 37.30 -7.49 17.29
N GLU A 204 36.29 -8.34 17.16
CA GLU A 204 35.66 -9.01 18.30
C GLU A 204 36.62 -10.07 18.84
N GLN A 205 37.68 -9.58 19.45
CA GLN A 205 38.63 -10.42 20.23
C GLN A 205 38.07 -10.56 21.63
N PHE A 206 37.64 -11.75 21.97
CA PHE A 206 37.35 -12.11 23.37
C PHE A 206 38.62 -12.39 24.15
N THR A 207 39.65 -12.85 23.45
CA THR A 207 41.01 -13.10 24.02
C THR A 207 42.10 -12.60 23.07
N PRO A 208 43.32 -12.26 23.56
CA PRO A 208 44.44 -11.84 22.71
C PRO A 208 44.90 -12.88 21.68
N ASP A 209 44.57 -14.14 21.90
CA ASP A 209 44.94 -15.26 21.03
C ASP A 209 43.85 -15.65 20.02
N ASP A 210 42.74 -14.92 19.98
CA ASP A 210 41.64 -15.21 19.03
C ASP A 210 42.08 -14.95 17.59
N ILE A 211 41.70 -15.88 16.72
CA ILE A 211 41.99 -15.80 15.30
C ILE A 211 41.13 -14.70 14.69
N GLN A 212 41.77 -13.69 14.08
CA GLN A 212 41.09 -12.63 13.37
C GLN A 212 40.95 -12.98 11.90
N TYR A 213 39.76 -12.67 11.34
CA TYR A 213 39.50 -12.78 9.92
C TYR A 213 39.31 -11.41 9.32
N GLN A 214 39.79 -11.23 8.10
CA GLN A 214 39.55 -10.01 7.32
C GLN A 214 38.36 -10.23 6.42
N GLN A 215 37.50 -9.20 6.38
CA GLN A 215 36.31 -9.16 5.54
C GLN A 215 36.40 -7.96 4.60
N VAL A 216 36.00 -8.18 3.35
CA VAL A 216 35.70 -7.09 2.41
C VAL A 216 34.19 -7.08 2.19
N ILE A 217 33.56 -5.99 2.62
CA ILE A 217 32.11 -5.82 2.56
C ILE A 217 31.79 -4.86 1.43
N PHE A 218 31.01 -5.33 0.48
CA PHE A 218 30.44 -4.52 -0.59
C PHE A 218 29.00 -4.19 -0.23
N TYR A 219 28.70 -2.89 -0.13
CA TYR A 219 27.36 -2.39 0.18
C TYR A 219 26.65 -2.03 -1.10
N LEU A 220 25.39 -2.41 -1.20
CA LEU A 220 24.51 -2.06 -2.30
C LEU A 220 23.27 -1.36 -1.74
N ILE A 221 23.25 -0.03 -1.85
CA ILE A 221 22.14 0.78 -1.38
C ILE A 221 21.21 1.02 -2.54
N ILE A 222 20.03 0.43 -2.46
CA ILE A 222 19.02 0.42 -3.51
C ILE A 222 17.73 1.06 -3.02
N GLN A 223 17.07 1.79 -3.91
CA GLN A 223 15.77 2.43 -3.67
C GLN A 223 14.73 1.84 -4.58
N ARG A 224 13.56 1.52 -4.01
CA ARG A 224 12.44 0.99 -4.78
C ARG A 224 11.84 2.02 -5.72
N LYS A 225 11.47 1.60 -6.93
CA LYS A 225 10.64 2.34 -7.89
C LYS A 225 9.16 2.04 -7.57
N PRO A 226 8.43 2.94 -6.87
CA PRO A 226 7.14 2.58 -6.26
C PRO A 226 5.95 2.60 -7.23
N LEU A 227 6.16 2.92 -8.51
CA LEU A 227 5.09 3.18 -9.49
C LEU A 227 4.10 2.02 -9.60
N PHE A 228 4.58 0.78 -9.60
CA PHE A 228 3.74 -0.41 -9.66
C PHE A 228 2.75 -0.47 -8.48
N TYR A 229 3.23 -0.24 -7.26
CA TYR A 229 2.42 -0.27 -6.05
C TYR A 229 1.45 0.92 -5.97
N ILE A 230 1.87 2.08 -6.45
CA ILE A 230 1.01 3.27 -6.53
C ILE A 230 -0.19 2.98 -7.41
N ILE A 231 0.03 2.53 -8.66
CA ILE A 231 -1.05 2.36 -9.64
C ILE A 231 -1.94 1.16 -9.32
N ASN A 232 -1.36 0.03 -8.91
CA ASN A 232 -2.13 -1.20 -8.77
C ASN A 232 -2.74 -1.41 -7.39
N ILE A 233 -2.25 -0.74 -6.35
CA ILE A 233 -2.72 -0.94 -4.98
C ILE A 233 -3.23 0.37 -4.36
N ILE A 234 -2.42 1.43 -4.32
CA ILE A 234 -2.76 2.65 -3.60
C ILE A 234 -3.94 3.36 -4.27
N VAL A 235 -3.87 3.60 -5.58
CA VAL A 235 -4.92 4.30 -6.31
C VAL A 235 -6.27 3.58 -6.22
N PRO A 236 -6.39 2.26 -6.51
CA PRO A 236 -7.65 1.55 -6.35
C PRO A 236 -8.17 1.57 -4.90
N CYS A 237 -7.30 1.45 -3.91
CA CYS A 237 -7.68 1.52 -2.50
C CYS A 237 -8.26 2.89 -2.12
N VAL A 238 -7.65 3.98 -2.58
CA VAL A 238 -8.15 5.35 -2.36
C VAL A 238 -9.51 5.52 -3.01
N LEU A 239 -9.69 5.06 -4.25
CA LEU A 239 -10.96 5.17 -4.97
C LEU A 239 -12.09 4.38 -4.29
N ILE A 240 -11.82 3.14 -3.89
CA ILE A 240 -12.81 2.30 -3.18
C ILE A 240 -13.16 2.93 -1.83
N SER A 241 -12.19 3.49 -1.11
CA SER A 241 -12.44 4.17 0.16
C SER A 241 -13.20 5.48 -0.01
N ALA A 242 -12.96 6.23 -1.09
CA ALA A 242 -13.76 7.40 -1.45
C ALA A 242 -15.23 7.02 -1.73
N MET A 243 -15.48 5.86 -2.36
CA MET A 243 -16.83 5.33 -2.53
C MET A 243 -17.52 5.06 -1.19
N ALA A 244 -16.78 4.57 -0.17
CA ALA A 244 -17.35 4.40 1.17
C ALA A 244 -17.80 5.73 1.79
N VAL A 245 -17.02 6.80 1.61
CA VAL A 245 -17.42 8.14 2.10
C VAL A 245 -18.65 8.67 1.36
N LEU A 246 -18.81 8.35 0.07
CA LEU A 246 -20.01 8.77 -0.70
C LEU A 246 -21.30 8.09 -0.22
N VAL A 247 -21.23 7.02 0.57
CA VAL A 247 -22.42 6.36 1.17
C VAL A 247 -23.26 7.32 2.00
N TYR A 248 -22.65 8.37 2.58
CA TYR A 248 -23.38 9.40 3.33
C TYR A 248 -24.38 10.21 2.48
N PHE A 249 -24.23 10.23 1.14
CA PHE A 249 -25.17 10.89 0.24
C PHE A 249 -26.40 10.04 -0.09
N LEU A 250 -26.39 8.76 0.22
CA LEU A 250 -27.55 7.91 0.02
C LEU A 250 -28.70 8.33 0.97
N PRO A 251 -29.98 8.22 0.53
CA PRO A 251 -31.12 8.54 1.36
C PRO A 251 -31.15 7.72 2.66
N ALA A 252 -31.56 8.33 3.77
CA ALA A 252 -31.65 7.65 5.07
C ALA A 252 -32.56 6.40 5.04
N LYS A 253 -33.63 6.44 4.19
CA LYS A 253 -34.53 5.28 3.99
C LYS A 253 -33.87 4.07 3.31
N ALA A 254 -32.77 4.27 2.59
CA ALA A 254 -32.01 3.22 1.91
C ALA A 254 -30.94 2.58 2.81
N GLY A 255 -31.16 2.47 4.10
CA GLY A 255 -30.17 2.01 5.10
C GLY A 255 -29.60 0.62 4.81
N GLY A 256 -30.39 -0.31 4.27
CA GLY A 256 -29.91 -1.62 3.84
C GLY A 256 -28.83 -1.51 2.75
N GLN A 257 -29.02 -0.65 1.77
CA GLN A 257 -28.04 -0.42 0.69
C GLN A 257 -26.76 0.24 1.21
N LYS A 258 -26.87 1.19 2.18
CA LYS A 258 -25.71 1.81 2.83
C LYS A 258 -24.82 0.77 3.50
N CYS A 259 -25.39 -0.12 4.28
CA CYS A 259 -24.67 -1.18 4.95
C CYS A 259 -24.03 -2.14 3.94
N THR A 260 -24.75 -2.54 2.90
CA THR A 260 -24.24 -3.45 1.87
C THR A 260 -23.02 -2.87 1.14
N VAL A 261 -23.08 -1.61 0.70
CA VAL A 261 -21.94 -0.96 0.02
C VAL A 261 -20.75 -0.86 0.95
N SER A 262 -20.96 -0.43 2.21
CA SER A 262 -19.86 -0.29 3.18
C SER A 262 -19.20 -1.62 3.54
N ILE A 263 -19.97 -2.70 3.65
CA ILE A 263 -19.43 -4.05 3.90
C ILE A 263 -18.65 -4.55 2.68
N ASN A 264 -19.12 -4.31 1.45
CA ASN A 264 -18.39 -4.69 0.25
C ASN A 264 -17.06 -3.92 0.13
N VAL A 265 -17.03 -2.64 0.51
CA VAL A 265 -15.80 -1.85 0.58
C VAL A 265 -14.84 -2.44 1.62
N LEU A 266 -15.34 -2.80 2.80
CA LEU A 266 -14.52 -3.43 3.85
C LEU A 266 -13.93 -4.75 3.34
N LEU A 267 -14.71 -5.58 2.66
CA LEU A 267 -14.24 -6.83 2.07
C LEU A 267 -13.14 -6.57 1.03
N ALA A 268 -13.31 -5.61 0.15
CA ALA A 268 -12.28 -5.24 -0.83
C ALA A 268 -10.97 -4.78 -0.15
N GLN A 269 -11.06 -3.98 0.91
CA GLN A 269 -9.89 -3.54 1.68
C GLN A 269 -9.15 -4.70 2.35
N THR A 270 -9.88 -5.71 2.87
CA THR A 270 -9.25 -6.91 3.46
C THR A 270 -8.51 -7.72 2.40
N VAL A 271 -9.02 -7.81 1.17
CA VAL A 271 -8.32 -8.47 0.06
C VAL A 271 -7.01 -7.75 -0.26
N PHE A 272 -7.01 -6.42 -0.33
CA PHE A 272 -5.77 -5.65 -0.55
C PHE A 272 -4.76 -5.85 0.59
N LEU A 273 -5.22 -5.87 1.84
CA LEU A 273 -4.34 -6.14 2.98
C LEU A 273 -3.69 -7.53 2.86
N PHE A 274 -4.45 -8.54 2.46
CA PHE A 274 -3.93 -9.89 2.25
C PHE A 274 -2.91 -9.96 1.11
N LEU A 275 -3.15 -9.27 0.00
CA LEU A 275 -2.21 -9.19 -1.13
C LEU A 275 -0.87 -8.55 -0.71
N ILE A 276 -0.92 -7.51 0.13
CA ILE A 276 0.29 -6.88 0.66
C ILE A 276 1.02 -7.80 1.64
N ALA A 277 0.28 -8.50 2.51
CA ALA A 277 0.87 -9.44 3.46
C ALA A 277 1.69 -10.55 2.77
N GLN A 278 1.35 -10.94 1.55
CA GLN A 278 2.11 -11.91 0.77
C GLN A 278 3.44 -11.37 0.21
N LYS A 279 3.60 -10.05 0.13
CA LYS A 279 4.78 -9.40 -0.46
C LYS A 279 5.82 -8.97 0.57
N VAL A 280 5.44 -8.88 1.83
CA VAL A 280 6.29 -8.37 2.91
C VAL A 280 6.69 -9.51 3.84
N PRO A 281 7.92 -9.53 4.40
CA PRO A 281 8.33 -10.53 5.38
C PRO A 281 7.43 -10.51 6.61
N GLU A 282 7.19 -11.68 7.19
CA GLU A 282 6.38 -11.87 8.40
C GLU A 282 7.17 -11.44 9.65
N THR A 283 7.54 -10.16 9.72
CA THR A 283 8.30 -9.61 10.84
C THR A 283 7.42 -8.85 11.81
N SER A 284 7.71 -8.98 13.11
CA SER A 284 7.06 -8.21 14.17
C SER A 284 7.83 -6.94 14.56
N GLN A 285 8.96 -6.66 13.91
CA GLN A 285 9.81 -5.50 14.24
C GLN A 285 9.21 -4.18 13.76
N ALA A 286 8.56 -4.17 12.60
CA ALA A 286 7.97 -2.97 12.04
C ALA A 286 6.74 -3.28 11.19
N VAL A 287 5.76 -2.37 11.20
CA VAL A 287 4.57 -2.45 10.34
C VAL A 287 4.82 -1.61 9.09
N PRO A 288 4.64 -2.18 7.88
CA PRO A 288 4.78 -1.45 6.62
C PRO A 288 3.85 -0.24 6.54
N LEU A 289 4.31 0.86 5.92
CA LEU A 289 3.50 2.08 5.77
C LEU A 289 2.17 1.81 5.08
N ILE A 290 2.19 1.03 4.00
CA ILE A 290 0.97 0.64 3.28
C ILE A 290 0.02 -0.20 4.16
N GLY A 291 0.57 -1.06 5.04
CA GLY A 291 -0.23 -1.82 6.00
C GLY A 291 -0.91 -0.91 7.03
N LYS A 292 -0.20 0.09 7.55
CA LYS A 292 -0.77 1.13 8.43
C LYS A 292 -1.89 1.90 7.73
N TYR A 293 -1.67 2.26 6.44
CA TYR A 293 -2.67 2.95 5.63
C TYR A 293 -3.93 2.11 5.42
N LEU A 294 -3.79 0.86 5.02
CA LEU A 294 -4.93 -0.05 4.83
C LEU A 294 -5.70 -0.29 6.13
N THR A 295 -5.01 -0.48 7.25
CA THR A 295 -5.64 -0.62 8.56
C THR A 295 -6.40 0.66 8.95
N PHE A 296 -5.82 1.84 8.70
CA PHE A 296 -6.52 3.12 8.90
C PHE A 296 -7.80 3.19 8.07
N LEU A 297 -7.75 2.83 6.78
CA LEU A 297 -8.93 2.81 5.91
C LEU A 297 -10.01 1.83 6.40
N MET A 298 -9.61 0.65 6.88
CA MET A 298 -10.54 -0.32 7.46
C MET A 298 -11.25 0.24 8.70
N VAL A 299 -10.52 0.89 9.60
CA VAL A 299 -11.10 1.53 10.79
C VAL A 299 -12.11 2.61 10.37
N VAL A 300 -11.74 3.49 9.41
CA VAL A 300 -12.64 4.51 8.87
C VAL A 300 -13.91 3.87 8.31
N THR A 301 -13.79 2.79 7.53
CA THR A 301 -14.93 2.09 6.93
C THR A 301 -15.82 1.44 7.99
N VAL A 302 -15.25 0.84 9.03
CA VAL A 302 -16.02 0.30 10.17
C VAL A 302 -16.82 1.40 10.86
N VAL A 303 -16.24 2.57 11.09
CA VAL A 303 -16.96 3.72 11.67
C VAL A 303 -18.12 4.15 10.75
N ILE A 304 -17.92 4.15 9.43
CA ILE A 304 -18.99 4.44 8.45
C ILE A 304 -20.12 3.42 8.56
N VAL A 305 -19.82 2.12 8.68
CA VAL A 305 -20.84 1.07 8.88
C VAL A 305 -21.63 1.29 10.16
N VAL A 306 -20.93 1.55 11.27
CA VAL A 306 -21.58 1.81 12.57
C VAL A 306 -22.49 3.02 12.50
N ASN A 307 -22.03 4.10 11.87
CA ASN A 307 -22.85 5.30 11.66
C ASN A 307 -24.08 5.01 10.79
N ALA A 308 -23.92 4.23 9.70
CA ALA A 308 -25.04 3.84 8.86
C ALA A 308 -26.12 3.07 9.63
N VAL A 309 -25.73 2.18 10.54
CA VAL A 309 -26.65 1.45 11.41
C VAL A 309 -27.34 2.39 12.39
N ILE A 310 -26.62 3.34 12.99
CA ILE A 310 -27.20 4.34 13.90
C ILE A 310 -28.23 5.20 13.16
N VAL A 311 -27.89 5.71 11.99
CA VAL A 311 -28.78 6.55 11.15
C VAL A 311 -30.01 5.76 10.73
N LEU A 312 -29.86 4.48 10.36
CA LEU A 312 -30.98 3.60 10.05
C LEU A 312 -31.91 3.44 11.24
N ASN A 313 -31.37 3.16 12.43
CA ASN A 313 -32.15 3.03 13.66
C ASN A 313 -32.91 4.32 14.00
N VAL A 314 -32.26 5.49 13.82
CA VAL A 314 -32.88 6.79 14.07
C VAL A 314 -33.98 7.10 13.06
N SER A 315 -33.71 6.88 11.76
CA SER A 315 -34.65 7.21 10.69
C SER A 315 -35.90 6.31 10.61
N LEU A 316 -35.82 5.11 11.20
CA LEU A 316 -36.95 4.17 11.29
C LEU A 316 -37.79 4.34 12.56
N ARG A 317 -37.45 5.27 13.44
CA ARG A 317 -38.26 5.55 14.63
C ARG A 317 -39.63 6.11 14.24
N THR A 318 -40.64 5.66 14.94
CA THR A 318 -42.01 6.10 14.79
C THR A 318 -42.49 6.81 16.04
N PRO A 319 -43.46 7.72 15.97
CA PRO A 319 -44.01 8.42 17.12
C PRO A 319 -44.51 7.47 18.23
N ASN A 320 -45.01 6.30 17.83
CA ASN A 320 -45.55 5.28 18.75
C ASN A 320 -44.44 4.59 19.58
N THR A 321 -43.19 4.58 19.06
CA THR A 321 -42.08 3.91 19.74
C THR A 321 -41.22 4.89 20.53
N HIS A 322 -41.02 6.10 20.03
CA HIS A 322 -40.16 7.10 20.66
C HIS A 322 -40.68 8.51 20.43
N SER A 323 -40.99 9.23 21.48
CA SER A 323 -41.29 10.67 21.40
C SER A 323 -40.02 11.48 21.24
N MET A 324 -40.03 12.48 20.35
CA MET A 324 -38.88 13.35 20.10
C MET A 324 -38.72 14.38 21.23
N SER A 325 -37.56 14.39 21.88
CA SER A 325 -37.22 15.41 22.89
C SER A 325 -37.11 16.78 22.27
N GLN A 326 -37.61 17.83 22.90
CA GLN A 326 -37.54 19.21 22.45
C GLN A 326 -36.09 19.68 22.20
N ARG A 327 -35.12 19.19 22.99
CA ARG A 327 -33.69 19.51 22.81
C ARG A 327 -33.16 18.95 21.48
N VAL A 328 -33.51 17.71 21.15
CA VAL A 328 -33.11 17.07 19.89
C VAL A 328 -33.75 17.83 18.71
N ARG A 329 -35.02 18.23 18.82
CA ARG A 329 -35.72 19.01 17.80
C ARG A 329 -35.02 20.35 17.55
N GLN A 330 -34.69 21.11 18.59
CA GLN A 330 -34.00 22.39 18.48
C GLN A 330 -32.59 22.25 17.87
N VAL A 331 -31.81 21.27 18.30
CA VAL A 331 -30.43 21.09 17.80
C VAL A 331 -30.42 20.54 16.38
N CYS A 332 -31.15 19.43 16.12
CA CYS A 332 -31.07 18.70 14.85
C CYS A 332 -31.95 19.29 13.76
N LEU A 333 -33.07 19.99 14.07
CA LEU A 333 -33.96 20.57 13.05
C LEU A 333 -33.77 22.07 12.86
N HIS A 334 -33.25 22.82 13.85
CA HIS A 334 -33.09 24.27 13.70
C HIS A 334 -31.63 24.72 13.64
N LEU A 335 -30.77 24.22 14.55
CA LEU A 335 -29.39 24.71 14.65
C LEU A 335 -28.47 24.12 13.57
N LEU A 336 -28.37 22.78 13.50
CA LEU A 336 -27.46 22.08 12.59
C LEU A 336 -27.76 22.30 11.10
N PRO A 337 -29.02 22.24 10.61
CA PRO A 337 -29.34 22.47 9.20
C PRO A 337 -28.91 23.85 8.71
N ARG A 338 -29.00 24.86 9.58
CA ARG A 338 -28.58 26.22 9.25
C ARG A 338 -27.08 26.32 9.01
N TYR A 339 -26.26 25.61 9.81
CA TYR A 339 -24.81 25.55 9.59
C TYR A 339 -24.42 24.67 8.40
N LEU A 340 -25.22 23.66 8.08
CA LEU A 340 -24.97 22.71 6.98
C LEU A 340 -25.53 23.17 5.63
N GLY A 341 -26.14 24.37 5.57
CA GLY A 341 -26.74 24.90 4.34
C GLY A 341 -27.89 24.05 3.81
N MET A 342 -28.58 23.31 4.68
CA MET A 342 -29.77 22.53 4.30
C MET A 342 -31.00 23.43 4.31
N HIS A 343 -31.71 23.58 3.16
CA HIS A 343 -32.97 24.26 3.13
C HIS A 343 -34.04 23.41 3.81
N MET A 344 -34.41 23.80 5.01
CA MET A 344 -35.59 23.26 5.67
C MET A 344 -36.82 23.92 5.04
N PRO A 345 -37.93 23.18 4.81
CA PRO A 345 -39.20 23.81 4.55
C PRO A 345 -39.51 24.70 5.75
N GLU A 346 -39.56 26.03 5.52
CA GLU A 346 -40.05 26.94 6.55
C GLU A 346 -41.47 26.48 6.96
N GLU A 347 -41.68 26.28 8.25
CA GLU A 347 -43.01 26.20 8.82
C GLU A 347 -43.72 27.49 8.44
N MET A 348 -44.57 27.44 7.44
CA MET A 348 -45.44 28.57 7.13
C MET A 348 -46.32 28.84 8.34
N PRO A 349 -46.43 30.10 8.82
CA PRO A 349 -47.42 30.47 9.80
C PRO A 349 -48.80 30.10 9.28
N GLY A 350 -49.55 29.43 10.11
CA GLY A 350 -50.82 28.74 9.93
C GLY A 350 -51.72 29.14 8.78
N PRO A 351 -52.45 28.20 8.22
CA PRO A 351 -52.94 28.21 6.86
C PRO A 351 -54.11 29.13 6.60
N PRO A 352 -54.20 29.65 5.38
CA PRO A 352 -55.49 29.53 4.71
C PRO A 352 -55.53 28.13 4.10
N GLN A 353 -56.47 27.36 4.55
CA GLN A 353 -56.80 26.04 4.01
C GLN A 353 -56.79 26.08 2.49
N GLY A 354 -55.91 25.34 1.84
CA GLY A 354 -56.06 25.01 0.44
C GLY A 354 -54.90 25.08 -0.54
N ALA A 355 -53.58 25.10 -0.15
CA ALA A 355 -52.55 24.97 -1.17
C ALA A 355 -51.29 24.20 -0.66
N ARG A 356 -51.27 22.90 -0.83
CA ARG A 356 -50.06 22.07 -0.70
C ARG A 356 -49.10 22.28 -1.88
N ARG A 357 -47.92 22.85 -1.68
CA ARG A 357 -46.82 22.80 -2.65
C ARG A 357 -46.27 21.38 -2.71
N ARG A 358 -46.27 20.76 -3.87
CA ARG A 358 -45.80 19.41 -4.17
C ARG A 358 -44.37 19.45 -4.72
N SER A 359 -43.51 18.56 -4.26
CA SER A 359 -42.20 18.29 -4.89
C SER A 359 -42.42 17.58 -6.24
N SER A 360 -41.61 17.94 -7.25
CA SER A 360 -41.85 17.61 -8.66
C SER A 360 -41.81 16.12 -9.03
N LEU A 361 -41.20 15.27 -8.21
CA LEU A 361 -41.14 13.81 -8.45
C LEU A 361 -42.38 13.06 -7.92
N GLY A 362 -43.04 13.59 -6.92
CA GLY A 362 -44.31 13.05 -6.40
C GLY A 362 -45.52 13.39 -7.30
N LEU A 363 -45.36 14.28 -8.29
CA LEU A 363 -46.40 14.73 -9.17
C LEU A 363 -46.74 13.73 -10.29
N MET A 364 -45.77 12.92 -10.77
CA MET A 364 -46.03 11.96 -11.85
C MET A 364 -46.78 10.72 -11.38
N VAL A 365 -46.51 10.22 -10.20
CA VAL A 365 -47.20 9.00 -9.67
C VAL A 365 -48.61 9.34 -9.17
N LYS A 366 -48.87 10.60 -8.71
CA LYS A 366 -50.21 11.05 -8.29
C LYS A 366 -51.08 11.59 -9.42
N ALA A 367 -50.51 11.87 -10.60
CA ALA A 367 -51.27 12.32 -11.75
C ALA A 367 -52.19 11.20 -12.30
N ASP A 368 -51.69 9.96 -12.34
CA ASP A 368 -52.47 8.80 -12.79
C ASP A 368 -53.57 8.43 -11.77
N GLU A 369 -53.27 8.52 -10.46
CA GLU A 369 -54.26 8.29 -9.42
C GLU A 369 -55.32 9.38 -9.36
N TYR A 370 -54.93 10.63 -9.62
CA TYR A 370 -55.87 11.77 -9.69
C TYR A 370 -56.76 11.72 -10.93
N MET A 371 -56.26 11.27 -12.08
CA MET A 371 -57.07 11.10 -13.29
C MET A 371 -58.09 9.96 -13.15
N LEU A 372 -57.70 8.85 -12.52
CA LEU A 372 -58.62 7.78 -12.18
C LEU A 372 -59.65 8.19 -11.14
N TRP A 373 -59.28 9.00 -10.16
CA TRP A 373 -60.20 9.52 -9.14
C TRP A 373 -61.14 10.56 -9.74
N LYS A 374 -60.67 11.45 -10.63
CA LYS A 374 -61.49 12.46 -11.33
C LYS A 374 -62.52 11.81 -12.24
N ALA A 375 -62.17 10.80 -13.00
CA ALA A 375 -63.09 10.03 -13.83
C ALA A 375 -64.17 9.34 -13.00
N ARG A 376 -63.82 8.84 -11.80
CA ARG A 376 -64.75 8.19 -10.89
C ARG A 376 -65.65 9.18 -10.15
N THR A 377 -65.17 10.40 -9.87
CA THR A 377 -66.00 11.47 -9.28
C THR A 377 -66.93 12.14 -10.28
N GLU A 378 -66.52 12.28 -11.54
CA GLU A 378 -67.44 12.80 -12.59
C GLU A 378 -68.61 11.84 -12.81
N LEU A 379 -68.38 10.52 -12.80
CA LEU A 379 -69.48 9.54 -12.88
C LEU A 379 -70.39 9.52 -11.64
N LEU A 380 -69.87 9.87 -10.47
CA LEU A 380 -70.72 10.04 -9.27
C LEU A 380 -71.44 11.38 -9.24
N PHE A 381 -70.86 12.46 -9.77
CA PHE A 381 -71.46 13.77 -9.84
C PHE A 381 -72.67 13.85 -10.85
N GLU A 382 -72.63 13.12 -12.00
CA GLU A 382 -73.77 13.01 -12.89
C GLU A 382 -74.95 12.30 -12.25
N ARG A 383 -74.76 11.33 -11.40
CA ARG A 383 -75.77 10.66 -10.61
C ARG A 383 -76.33 11.53 -9.46
N GLN A 384 -75.58 12.52 -9.00
CA GLN A 384 -75.87 13.34 -7.85
C GLN A 384 -76.64 14.64 -8.24
N LYS A 385 -76.57 15.05 -9.55
CA LYS A 385 -77.26 16.23 -10.09
C LYS A 385 -78.77 16.06 -10.09
N GLU A 386 -79.27 14.85 -10.05
CA GLU A 386 -80.70 14.56 -9.88
C GLU A 386 -81.19 14.64 -8.42
N ARG A 387 -80.26 14.62 -7.41
CA ARG A 387 -80.59 14.72 -5.95
C ARG A 387 -80.40 16.14 -5.38
N ASP A 388 -79.81 17.08 -6.13
CA ASP A 388 -79.40 18.41 -5.64
C ASP A 388 -80.48 19.40 -5.44
N GLY A 389 -81.76 19.06 -5.80
CA GLY A 389 -82.87 19.86 -5.44
C GLY A 389 -83.16 20.03 -3.96
N LEU A 390 -82.72 19.04 -3.14
CA LEU A 390 -82.95 19.02 -1.70
C LEU A 390 -81.79 19.64 -0.89
N MET A 391 -80.57 19.58 -1.38
CA MET A 391 -79.38 20.04 -0.66
C MET A 391 -79.20 21.58 -0.77
N LYS A 392 -79.65 22.20 -1.86
CA LYS A 392 -79.56 23.65 -2.05
C LYS A 392 -80.46 24.38 -1.06
N THR A 393 -81.64 23.84 -0.74
CA THR A 393 -82.56 24.41 0.25
C THR A 393 -82.05 24.31 1.70
N VAL A 394 -81.17 23.37 1.97
CA VAL A 394 -80.56 23.22 3.31
C VAL A 394 -79.30 24.13 3.45
N LEU A 395 -78.51 24.34 2.39
CA LEU A 395 -77.36 25.23 2.40
C LEU A 395 -77.70 26.71 2.49
N ASP A 396 -78.79 27.16 1.85
CA ASP A 396 -79.26 28.55 1.93
C ASP A 396 -79.80 28.89 3.34
N LYS A 397 -80.25 27.93 4.09
CA LYS A 397 -80.60 28.09 5.52
C LYS A 397 -79.46 28.13 6.50
N ILE A 398 -78.26 27.63 6.14
CA ILE A 398 -77.10 27.61 6.99
C ILE A 398 -76.31 28.94 6.98
N GLY A 399 -76.58 29.83 6.02
CA GLY A 399 -75.85 31.09 5.85
C GLY A 399 -76.15 32.17 6.87
N ASP A 400 -77.19 32.04 7.74
CA ASP A 400 -77.66 33.19 8.53
C ASP A 400 -77.94 32.85 10.02
N GLY A 401 -77.34 31.85 10.64
CA GLY A 401 -77.63 31.55 12.03
C GLY A 401 -76.48 30.89 12.75
N GLY A 402 -76.13 31.37 13.93
CA GLY A 402 -75.01 30.98 14.75
C GLY A 402 -74.95 29.50 15.07
N THR A 403 -73.77 29.07 15.55
CA THR A 403 -73.33 27.69 15.87
C THR A 403 -74.25 26.90 16.82
N GLN A 404 -75.14 27.57 17.53
CA GLN A 404 -76.15 26.94 18.40
C GLN A 404 -77.37 26.38 17.62
N ASP A 405 -77.82 27.01 16.54
CA ASP A 405 -78.90 26.50 15.70
C ASP A 405 -78.49 25.32 14.85
N PHE A 406 -77.22 25.22 14.51
CA PHE A 406 -76.66 24.09 13.75
C PHE A 406 -76.64 22.80 14.59
N CYS A 407 -76.27 22.86 15.88
CA CYS A 407 -76.34 21.73 16.76
C CYS A 407 -77.76 21.27 17.04
N GLN A 408 -78.73 22.17 17.06
CA GLN A 408 -80.12 21.86 17.29
C GLN A 408 -80.82 21.28 16.02
N SER A 409 -80.50 21.78 14.83
CA SER A 409 -80.96 21.19 13.56
C SER A 409 -80.30 19.81 13.29
N LEU A 410 -79.09 19.58 13.75
CA LEU A 410 -78.47 18.23 13.73
C LEU A 410 -79.12 17.24 14.69
N ALA A 411 -79.73 17.74 15.79
CA ALA A 411 -80.45 16.90 16.74
C ALA A 411 -81.80 16.42 16.19
N GLU A 412 -82.40 17.18 15.26
CA GLU A 412 -83.67 16.85 14.55
C GLU A 412 -83.44 16.06 13.24
N ALA A 413 -82.18 15.96 12.76
CA ALA A 413 -81.83 15.20 11.56
C ALA A 413 -82.03 13.70 11.76
N GLY A 414 -82.58 13.04 10.76
CA GLY A 414 -82.77 11.57 10.83
C GLY A 414 -81.57 10.79 11.12
N PRO A 415 -81.67 9.56 11.64
CA PRO A 415 -80.52 8.71 12.11
C PRO A 415 -79.49 8.49 10.99
N GLU A 416 -79.84 8.49 9.74
CA GLU A 416 -78.93 8.32 8.60
C GLU A 416 -77.97 9.52 8.40
N ILE A 417 -78.47 10.76 8.69
CA ILE A 417 -77.58 11.94 8.60
C ILE A 417 -76.63 12.03 9.71
N ARG A 418 -76.98 11.58 10.95
CA ARG A 418 -76.07 11.49 12.06
C ARG A 418 -74.98 10.47 11.80
N ALA A 419 -75.33 9.28 11.33
CA ALA A 419 -74.35 8.27 10.94
C ALA A 419 -73.35 8.75 9.87
N CYS A 420 -73.82 9.58 8.89
CA CYS A 420 -72.99 10.17 7.88
C CYS A 420 -72.01 11.23 8.46
N VAL A 421 -72.44 12.09 9.36
CA VAL A 421 -71.62 13.09 10.05
C VAL A 421 -70.60 12.42 10.96
N ASP A 422 -70.97 11.40 11.71
CA ASP A 422 -70.05 10.64 12.55
C ASP A 422 -69.01 9.90 11.74
N ALA A 423 -69.41 9.32 10.60
CA ALA A 423 -68.46 8.71 9.66
C ALA A 423 -67.47 9.76 9.04
N CYS A 424 -67.97 10.94 8.67
CA CYS A 424 -67.13 12.03 8.18
C CYS A 424 -66.15 12.54 9.25
N ASN A 425 -66.60 12.70 10.49
CA ASN A 425 -65.77 13.10 11.62
C ASN A 425 -64.72 12.02 11.95
N TYR A 426 -65.10 10.76 11.91
CA TYR A 426 -64.19 9.65 12.09
C TYR A 426 -63.09 9.66 11.01
N ILE A 427 -63.46 9.80 9.73
CA ILE A 427 -62.51 9.91 8.61
C ILE A 427 -61.62 11.14 8.76
N ALA A 428 -62.19 12.29 9.15
CA ALA A 428 -61.43 13.52 9.35
C ALA A 428 -60.39 13.36 10.50
N ASN A 429 -60.78 12.77 11.60
CA ASN A 429 -59.91 12.51 12.75
C ASN A 429 -58.82 11.47 12.38
N ALA A 430 -59.21 10.37 11.75
CA ALA A 430 -58.24 9.34 11.31
C ALA A 430 -57.26 9.93 10.28
N THR A 431 -57.68 10.79 9.36
CA THR A 431 -56.82 11.49 8.41
C THR A 431 -55.87 12.46 9.10
N ARG A 432 -56.36 13.14 10.16
CA ARG A 432 -55.54 14.05 10.98
C ARG A 432 -54.47 13.30 11.76
N GLU A 433 -54.84 12.23 12.45
CA GLU A 433 -53.91 11.37 13.15
C GLU A 433 -52.86 10.78 12.18
N GLN A 434 -53.24 10.33 11.00
CA GLN A 434 -52.34 9.83 9.97
C GLN A 434 -51.38 10.90 9.44
N ASN A 435 -51.86 12.14 9.27
CA ASN A 435 -51.01 13.26 8.87
C ASN A 435 -50.01 13.64 9.97
N ASP A 436 -50.46 13.69 11.23
CA ASP A 436 -49.60 14.00 12.37
C ASP A 436 -48.53 12.90 12.54
N PHE A 437 -48.94 11.64 12.41
CA PHE A 437 -48.01 10.50 12.42
C PHE A 437 -46.96 10.56 11.28
N SER A 438 -47.40 10.90 10.07
CA SER A 438 -46.51 11.04 8.91
C SER A 438 -45.54 12.21 9.09
N SER A 439 -46.00 13.34 9.64
CA SER A 439 -45.16 14.51 9.91
C SER A 439 -44.04 14.23 10.93
N GLU A 440 -44.36 13.60 12.06
CA GLU A 440 -43.35 13.24 13.06
C GLU A 440 -42.37 12.17 12.53
N SER A 441 -42.85 11.24 11.71
CA SER A 441 -41.97 10.26 11.04
C SER A 441 -41.01 10.95 10.04
N GLU A 442 -41.44 11.96 9.32
CA GLU A 442 -40.60 12.77 8.45
C GLU A 442 -39.53 13.55 9.22
N GLU A 443 -39.84 14.05 10.43
CA GLU A 443 -38.86 14.67 11.32
C GLU A 443 -37.71 13.74 11.70
N TRP A 444 -38.00 12.48 12.04
CA TRP A 444 -36.97 11.49 12.35
C TRP A 444 -36.06 11.18 11.15
N ILE A 445 -36.62 11.18 9.94
CA ILE A 445 -35.84 11.01 8.71
C ILE A 445 -34.91 12.20 8.49
N LEU A 446 -35.41 13.43 8.74
CA LEU A 446 -34.61 14.65 8.66
C LEU A 446 -33.46 14.64 9.68
N VAL A 447 -33.72 14.20 10.92
CA VAL A 447 -32.67 14.01 11.93
C VAL A 447 -31.61 13.04 11.41
N GLY A 448 -31.99 11.91 10.81
CA GLY A 448 -31.07 10.97 10.20
C GLY A 448 -30.21 11.61 9.10
N GLN A 449 -30.80 12.44 8.23
CA GLN A 449 -30.06 13.16 7.17
C GLN A 449 -29.08 14.19 7.73
N VAL A 450 -29.45 14.89 8.79
CA VAL A 450 -28.55 15.84 9.46
C VAL A 450 -27.34 15.13 10.08
N ILE A 451 -27.56 13.99 10.75
CA ILE A 451 -26.48 13.16 11.29
C ILE A 451 -25.55 12.70 10.17
N ASP A 452 -26.11 12.21 9.06
CA ASP A 452 -25.31 11.80 7.89
C ASP A 452 -24.42 12.94 7.37
N ARG A 453 -24.95 14.15 7.26
CA ARG A 453 -24.18 15.31 6.78
C ARG A 453 -23.07 15.71 7.75
N VAL A 454 -23.32 15.74 9.04
CA VAL A 454 -22.30 16.03 10.05
C VAL A 454 -21.18 14.97 9.98
N CYS A 455 -21.57 13.70 10.00
CA CYS A 455 -20.62 12.59 9.92
C CYS A 455 -19.83 12.58 8.60
N PHE A 456 -20.46 12.95 7.48
CA PHE A 456 -19.78 13.11 6.21
C PHE A 456 -18.62 14.11 6.29
N PHE A 457 -18.83 15.31 6.80
CA PHE A 457 -17.78 16.32 6.89
C PHE A 457 -16.65 15.88 7.82
N ILE A 458 -16.98 15.24 8.95
CA ILE A 458 -15.99 14.71 9.89
C ILE A 458 -15.18 13.58 9.21
N MET A 459 -15.85 12.60 8.63
CA MET A 459 -15.17 11.44 8.05
C MET A 459 -14.42 11.77 6.77
N ALA A 460 -14.91 12.70 5.95
CA ALA A 460 -14.18 13.19 4.79
C ALA A 460 -12.90 13.92 5.20
N SER A 461 -12.96 14.76 6.25
CA SER A 461 -11.77 15.43 6.80
C SER A 461 -10.77 14.42 7.34
N VAL A 462 -11.20 13.44 8.13
CA VAL A 462 -10.34 12.38 8.67
C VAL A 462 -9.70 11.57 7.54
N PHE A 463 -10.47 11.20 6.51
CA PHE A 463 -9.98 10.46 5.36
C PHE A 463 -8.90 11.25 4.60
N VAL A 464 -9.14 12.52 4.30
CA VAL A 464 -8.18 13.36 3.56
C VAL A 464 -6.92 13.61 4.41
N CYS A 465 -7.09 14.06 5.66
CA CYS A 465 -5.95 14.34 6.54
C CYS A 465 -5.12 13.09 6.84
N GLY A 466 -5.77 11.94 7.07
CA GLY A 466 -5.09 10.68 7.31
C GLY A 466 -4.34 10.18 6.08
N THR A 467 -4.96 10.24 4.89
CA THR A 467 -4.31 9.86 3.64
C THR A 467 -3.08 10.74 3.35
N VAL A 468 -3.26 12.07 3.40
CA VAL A 468 -2.17 13.01 3.17
C VAL A 468 -1.07 12.85 4.22
N GLY A 469 -1.41 12.74 5.51
CA GLY A 469 -0.45 12.61 6.60
C GLY A 469 0.41 11.35 6.48
N ILE A 470 -0.19 10.20 6.16
CA ILE A 470 0.55 8.93 6.00
C ILE A 470 1.51 9.00 4.80
N PHE A 471 1.08 9.51 3.64
CA PHE A 471 1.96 9.61 2.47
C PHE A 471 2.99 10.73 2.59
N LEU A 472 2.73 11.78 3.37
CA LEU A 472 3.73 12.79 3.68
C LEU A 472 4.92 12.20 4.46
N MET A 473 4.67 11.25 5.37
CA MET A 473 5.74 10.52 6.07
C MET A 473 6.65 9.76 5.09
N ALA A 474 6.09 9.21 4.02
CA ALA A 474 6.87 8.51 3.00
C ALA A 474 7.80 9.45 2.22
N HIS A 475 7.36 10.67 1.96
CA HIS A 475 8.15 11.65 1.20
C HIS A 475 9.45 12.05 1.91
N PHE A 476 9.47 12.04 3.24
CA PHE A 476 10.67 12.37 4.03
C PHE A 476 11.66 11.19 4.15
N ASN A 477 11.29 9.98 3.73
CA ASN A 477 12.17 8.81 3.78
C ASN A 477 12.96 8.67 2.47
N GLN A 478 14.04 9.42 2.34
CA GLN A 478 14.97 9.31 1.22
C GLN A 478 16.25 8.58 1.63
N ALA A 479 16.85 7.87 0.69
CA ALA A 479 18.18 7.30 0.89
C ALA A 479 19.17 8.41 1.25
N PRO A 480 20.11 8.19 2.20
CA PRO A 480 21.11 9.17 2.55
C PRO A 480 21.86 9.67 1.30
N ALA A 481 22.13 10.95 1.22
CA ALA A 481 22.83 11.52 0.06
C ALA A 481 24.26 10.97 -0.06
N LEU A 482 24.96 10.78 1.07
CA LEU A 482 26.30 10.20 1.17
C LEU A 482 26.35 9.30 2.41
N PRO A 483 26.12 7.96 2.27
CA PRO A 483 26.09 7.05 3.42
C PRO A 483 27.46 6.82 4.05
N PHE A 484 28.55 6.93 3.27
CA PHE A 484 29.89 6.71 3.73
C PHE A 484 30.88 7.75 3.19
N PRO A 485 31.87 8.21 3.99
CA PRO A 485 32.96 9.02 3.50
C PRO A 485 33.74 8.24 2.43
N GLY A 486 33.97 8.84 1.27
CA GLY A 486 34.68 8.20 0.15
C GLY A 486 33.80 7.48 -0.87
N ASP A 487 32.48 7.44 -0.65
CA ASP A 487 31.57 6.91 -1.67
C ASP A 487 31.68 7.73 -2.96
N PRO A 488 31.90 7.09 -4.12
CA PRO A 488 31.96 7.80 -5.37
C PRO A 488 30.62 8.47 -5.69
N LYS A 489 30.64 9.39 -6.65
CA LYS A 489 29.44 10.06 -7.13
C LYS A 489 28.28 9.08 -7.30
N PRO A 490 27.04 9.46 -6.97
CA PRO A 490 25.86 8.62 -7.16
C PRO A 490 25.88 8.03 -8.58
N TYR A 491 25.56 6.75 -8.70
CA TYR A 491 25.37 6.13 -10.01
C TYR A 491 24.23 6.83 -10.72
N VAL A 492 24.54 7.50 -11.81
CA VAL A 492 23.56 8.09 -12.71
C VAL A 492 23.45 7.13 -13.89
N PRO A 493 22.31 6.46 -14.11
CA PRO A 493 22.09 5.66 -15.31
C PRO A 493 22.22 6.55 -16.53
N GLN A 494 22.91 6.07 -17.57
CA GLN A 494 23.01 6.73 -18.88
C GLN A 494 21.71 6.61 -19.65
#